data_643f10f19b4dd75da0952944a700e549
#
_entry.id   643f10f19b4dd75da0952944a700e549
#
_cell.length_a   1.000
_cell.length_b   1.000
_cell.length_c   1.000
_cell.angle_alpha   90.00
_cell.angle_beta   90.00
_cell.angle_gamma   90.00
#
_symmetry.space_group_name_H-M   'P 1'
#
loop_
_entity.id
_entity.type
_entity.pdbx_description
1 polymer ?
#
loop_
_entity_poly.entity_id
_entity_poly.type
_entity_poly.pdbx_seq_one_letter_code
_entity_poly.pdbx_strand_id
1 'polypeptide(L)'
;MFTQTVVEVGFDPHLRERLKFLKAEIVKMEEGLSKANQAIAVLNKIKAATGDLTPEKRELLAKSTRSRFYHENKLMEYKKEMAEIEERLQQGATGKIKVYGSVYPGVRVVIGNAMLYIKEEAKYCTLYSDGADIRFGAL
;
A
#
# COMPACT_ATOMS: atom_id res chain seq x y z
N MET A 1 -4.73 -35.64 -8.56
CA MET A 1 -4.28 -34.38 -7.96
C MET A 1 -4.98 -33.22 -8.66
N PHE A 2 -5.60 -32.35 -7.90
CA PHE A 2 -6.29 -31.20 -8.47
C PHE A 2 -5.38 -29.99 -8.41
N THR A 3 -5.09 -29.39 -9.54
CA THR A 3 -4.36 -28.12 -9.60
C THR A 3 -5.37 -26.99 -9.49
N GLN A 4 -5.19 -26.09 -8.54
CA GLN A 4 -6.04 -24.92 -8.42
C GLN A 4 -5.78 -23.96 -9.58
N THR A 5 -6.81 -23.68 -10.35
CA THR A 5 -6.75 -22.68 -11.42
C THR A 5 -7.13 -21.31 -10.87
N VAL A 6 -6.33 -20.31 -11.17
CA VAL A 6 -6.56 -18.93 -10.78
C VAL A 6 -6.75 -18.10 -12.04
N VAL A 7 -7.85 -17.37 -12.12
CA VAL A 7 -8.10 -16.38 -13.16
C VAL A 7 -8.11 -15.01 -12.51
N GLU A 8 -7.20 -14.15 -12.96
CA GLU A 8 -7.00 -12.82 -12.38
C GLU A 8 -7.02 -11.74 -13.46
N VAL A 9 -7.69 -10.64 -13.19
CA VAL A 9 -7.75 -9.49 -14.08
C VAL A 9 -7.66 -8.19 -13.29
N GLY A 10 -7.10 -7.17 -13.92
CA GLY A 10 -7.00 -5.83 -13.36
C GLY A 10 -6.02 -5.70 -12.20
N PHE A 11 -5.04 -6.61 -12.09
CA PHE A 11 -4.16 -6.68 -10.94
C PHE A 11 -2.73 -7.05 -11.33
N ASP A 12 -1.77 -6.22 -10.91
CA ASP A 12 -0.34 -6.50 -11.01
C ASP A 12 0.17 -6.98 -9.65
N PRO A 13 0.67 -8.24 -9.53
CA PRO A 13 1.21 -8.75 -8.27
C PRO A 13 2.33 -7.89 -7.69
N HIS A 14 3.13 -7.25 -8.54
CA HIS A 14 4.21 -6.36 -8.11
C HIS A 14 3.70 -5.13 -7.36
N LEU A 15 2.51 -4.63 -7.72
CA LEU A 15 1.89 -3.50 -7.00
C LEU A 15 1.52 -3.86 -5.58
N ARG A 16 1.03 -5.08 -5.33
CA ARG A 16 0.73 -5.56 -3.96
C ARG A 16 1.99 -5.63 -3.11
N GLU A 17 3.04 -6.22 -3.66
CA GLU A 17 4.31 -6.35 -2.94
C GLU A 17 4.90 -4.98 -2.65
N ARG A 18 4.86 -4.08 -3.62
CA ARG A 18 5.33 -2.71 -3.44
C ARG A 18 4.51 -1.96 -2.38
N LEU A 19 3.20 -2.11 -2.39
CA LEU A 19 2.32 -1.51 -1.38
C LEU A 19 2.66 -2.00 0.03
N LYS A 20 2.88 -3.30 0.19
CA LYS A 20 3.30 -3.90 1.46
C LYS A 20 4.63 -3.33 1.93
N PHE A 21 5.61 -3.23 1.03
CA PHE A 21 6.91 -2.62 1.30
C PHE A 21 6.76 -1.17 1.76
N LEU A 22 5.96 -0.37 1.04
CA LEU A 22 5.75 1.05 1.36
C LEU A 22 5.08 1.22 2.72
N LYS A 23 4.09 0.40 3.07
CA LYS A 23 3.44 0.46 4.39
C LYS A 23 4.44 0.21 5.51
N ALA A 24 5.33 -0.76 5.36
CA ALA A 24 6.37 -1.04 6.35
C ALA A 24 7.39 0.10 6.44
N GLU A 25 7.82 0.66 5.32
CA GLU A 25 8.76 1.78 5.28
C GLU A 25 8.17 3.07 5.86
N ILE A 26 6.89 3.34 5.62
CA ILE A 26 6.19 4.49 6.20
C ILE A 26 6.21 4.42 7.73
N VAL A 27 5.95 3.27 8.32
CA VAL A 27 6.03 3.09 9.78
C VAL A 27 7.43 3.40 10.30
N LYS A 28 8.47 2.89 9.64
CA LYS A 28 9.86 3.17 10.00
C LYS A 28 10.21 4.65 9.91
N MET A 29 9.75 5.32 8.85
CA MET A 29 10.01 6.76 8.66
C MET A 29 9.25 7.60 9.69
N GLU A 30 8.04 7.23 10.06
CA GLU A 30 7.27 7.90 11.12
C GLU A 30 7.95 7.77 12.48
N GLU A 31 8.48 6.60 12.81
CA GLU A 31 9.26 6.38 14.03
C GLU A 31 10.54 7.23 14.05
N GLY A 32 11.28 7.25 12.94
CA GLY A 32 12.47 8.08 12.80
C GLY A 32 12.18 9.57 12.92
N LEU A 33 11.08 10.03 12.29
CA LEU A 33 10.64 11.42 12.39
C LEU A 33 10.24 11.79 13.82
N SER A 34 9.52 10.92 14.51
CA SER A 34 9.15 11.12 15.92
C SER A 34 10.38 11.28 16.81
N LYS A 35 11.37 10.43 16.65
CA LYS A 35 12.65 10.52 17.39
C LYS A 35 13.38 11.83 17.11
N ALA A 36 13.47 12.23 15.84
CA ALA A 36 14.11 13.49 15.47
C ALA A 36 13.39 14.70 16.07
N ASN A 37 12.05 14.71 16.02
CA ASN A 37 11.24 15.79 16.61
C ASN A 37 11.37 15.85 18.13
N GLN A 38 11.43 14.72 18.82
CA GLN A 38 11.67 14.67 20.27
C GLN A 38 13.03 15.23 20.63
N ALA A 39 14.08 14.86 19.92
CA ALA A 39 15.43 15.38 20.14
C ALA A 39 15.49 16.89 19.91
N ILE A 40 14.89 17.39 18.85
CA ILE A 40 14.82 18.82 18.54
C ILE A 40 14.06 19.57 19.65
N ALA A 41 12.94 19.07 20.12
CA ALA A 41 12.14 19.68 21.17
C ALA A 41 12.93 19.79 22.49
N VAL A 42 13.63 18.72 22.87
CA VAL A 42 14.48 18.72 24.09
C VAL A 42 15.61 19.74 23.97
N LEU A 43 16.30 19.76 22.84
CA LEU A 43 17.40 20.70 22.62
C LEU A 43 16.94 22.16 22.59
N ASN A 44 15.78 22.43 22.01
CA ASN A 44 15.19 23.76 22.02
C ASN A 44 14.78 24.22 23.44
N LYS A 45 14.28 23.30 24.28
CA LYS A 45 13.99 23.58 25.70
C LYS A 45 15.26 23.93 26.47
N ILE A 46 16.35 23.20 26.25
CA ILE A 46 17.63 23.47 26.88
C ILE A 46 18.15 24.85 26.45
N LYS A 47 18.07 25.16 25.17
CA LYS A 47 18.48 26.48 24.63
C LYS A 47 17.68 27.62 25.26
N ALA A 48 16.34 27.43 25.39
CA ALA A 48 15.47 28.42 26.01
C ALA A 48 15.78 28.64 27.49
N ALA A 49 16.14 27.59 28.22
CA ALA A 49 16.42 27.62 29.65
C ALA A 49 17.83 28.21 29.95
N THR A 50 18.82 27.92 29.10
CA THR A 50 20.23 28.29 29.34
C THR A 50 20.74 29.43 28.45
N GLY A 51 19.96 29.86 27.46
CA GLY A 51 20.31 30.92 26.51
C GLY A 51 21.14 30.45 25.32
N ASP A 52 21.83 29.32 25.42
CA ASP A 52 22.65 28.76 24.33
C ASP A 52 22.87 27.26 24.53
N LEU A 53 23.35 26.60 23.47
CA LEU A 53 23.72 25.18 23.47
C LEU A 53 25.26 25.06 23.48
N THR A 54 25.77 24.00 24.12
CA THR A 54 27.16 23.60 23.98
C THR A 54 27.43 23.22 22.53
N PRO A 55 28.70 23.26 22.05
CA PRO A 55 29.03 22.86 20.69
C PRO A 55 28.56 21.44 20.32
N GLU A 56 28.63 20.51 21.26
CA GLU A 56 28.18 19.15 21.09
C GLU A 56 26.65 19.06 20.90
N LYS A 57 25.90 19.83 21.67
CA LYS A 57 24.44 19.92 21.55
C LYS A 57 23.98 20.63 20.30
N ARG A 58 24.74 21.64 19.83
CA ARG A 58 24.49 22.30 18.54
C ARG A 58 24.67 21.33 17.39
N GLU A 59 25.69 20.49 17.43
CA GLU A 59 25.91 19.46 16.42
C GLU A 59 24.79 18.44 16.44
N LEU A 60 24.36 18.01 17.61
CA LEU A 60 23.23 17.08 17.76
C LEU A 60 21.93 17.68 17.20
N LEU A 61 21.67 18.96 17.45
CA LEU A 61 20.53 19.67 16.88
C LEU A 61 20.60 19.71 15.35
N ALA A 62 21.78 19.98 14.79
CA ALA A 62 21.98 19.98 13.33
C ALA A 62 21.73 18.60 12.73
N LYS A 63 22.22 17.54 13.35
CA LYS A 63 21.98 16.14 12.91
C LYS A 63 20.51 15.78 13.00
N SER A 64 19.84 16.14 14.09
CA SER A 64 18.42 15.87 14.29
C SER A 64 17.55 16.61 13.28
N THR A 65 17.92 17.85 12.93
CA THR A 65 17.23 18.63 11.90
C THR A 65 17.40 17.99 10.51
N ARG A 66 18.61 17.55 10.17
CA ARG A 66 18.84 16.81 8.90
C ARG A 66 18.06 15.51 8.85
N SER A 67 18.03 14.77 9.95
CA SER A 67 17.25 13.54 10.07
C SER A 67 15.76 13.82 9.88
N ARG A 68 15.23 14.90 10.47
CA ARG A 68 13.84 15.30 10.27
C ARG A 68 13.53 15.55 8.79
N PHE A 69 14.36 16.32 8.09
CA PHE A 69 14.18 16.59 6.66
C PHE A 69 14.20 15.31 5.83
N TYR A 70 15.15 14.42 6.10
CA TYR A 70 15.24 13.14 5.41
C TYR A 70 13.96 12.31 5.58
N HIS A 71 13.48 12.16 6.83
CA HIS A 71 12.29 11.36 7.11
C HIS A 71 11.02 12.00 6.56
N GLU A 72 10.87 13.32 6.64
CA GLU A 72 9.74 14.05 6.05
C GLU A 72 9.67 13.87 4.53
N ASN A 73 10.80 14.01 3.84
CA ASN A 73 10.87 13.85 2.39
C ASN A 73 10.55 12.41 1.97
N LYS A 74 11.11 11.43 2.67
CA LYS A 74 10.82 10.02 2.40
C LYS A 74 9.35 9.67 2.65
N LEU A 75 8.77 10.18 3.71
CA LEU A 75 7.34 10.00 3.99
C LEU A 75 6.48 10.57 2.87
N MET A 76 6.81 11.76 2.38
CA MET A 76 6.08 12.40 1.28
C MET A 76 6.15 11.55 0.01
N GLU A 77 7.34 11.09 -0.37
CA GLU A 77 7.56 10.23 -1.53
C GLU A 77 6.79 8.91 -1.42
N TYR A 78 6.90 8.24 -0.29
CA TYR A 78 6.26 6.94 -0.07
C TYR A 78 4.73 7.05 -0.01
N LYS A 79 4.19 8.07 0.65
CA LYS A 79 2.74 8.30 0.69
C LYS A 79 2.17 8.63 -0.68
N LYS A 80 2.90 9.40 -1.48
CA LYS A 80 2.51 9.70 -2.85
C LYS A 80 2.47 8.44 -3.71
N GLU A 81 3.53 7.64 -3.66
CA GLU A 81 3.59 6.36 -4.40
C GLU A 81 2.49 5.41 -3.95
N MET A 82 2.25 5.31 -2.64
CA MET A 82 1.18 4.48 -2.09
C MET A 82 -0.20 4.89 -2.61
N ALA A 83 -0.49 6.20 -2.65
CA ALA A 83 -1.74 6.71 -3.19
C ALA A 83 -1.90 6.37 -4.68
N GLU A 84 -0.83 6.49 -5.47
CA GLU A 84 -0.84 6.12 -6.89
C GLU A 84 -1.10 4.63 -7.10
N ILE A 85 -0.50 3.77 -6.27
CA ILE A 85 -0.72 2.32 -6.32
C ILE A 85 -2.15 1.97 -5.93
N GLU A 86 -2.68 2.57 -4.86
CA GLU A 86 -4.06 2.35 -4.41
C GLU A 86 -5.06 2.75 -5.49
N GLU A 87 -4.82 3.86 -6.19
CA GLU A 87 -5.65 4.28 -7.32
C GLU A 87 -5.62 3.26 -8.45
N ARG A 88 -4.44 2.75 -8.82
CA ARG A 88 -4.31 1.70 -9.84
C ARG A 88 -5.03 0.41 -9.45
N LEU A 89 -4.93 0.00 -8.20
CA LEU A 89 -5.62 -1.17 -7.68
C LEU A 89 -7.14 -0.99 -7.72
N GLN A 90 -7.62 0.21 -7.42
CA GLN A 90 -9.03 0.53 -7.49
C GLN A 90 -9.54 0.50 -8.94
N GLN A 91 -8.78 1.04 -9.89
CA GLN A 91 -9.10 0.95 -11.32
C GLN A 91 -9.14 -0.52 -11.79
N GLY A 92 -8.18 -1.33 -11.35
CA GLY A 92 -8.17 -2.77 -11.64
C GLY A 92 -9.39 -3.50 -11.09
N ALA A 93 -9.97 -3.05 -9.97
CA ALA A 93 -11.16 -3.64 -9.38
C ALA A 93 -12.42 -3.51 -10.24
N THR A 94 -12.42 -2.65 -11.26
CA THR A 94 -13.52 -2.51 -12.24
C THR A 94 -13.37 -3.42 -13.46
N GLY A 95 -12.34 -4.26 -13.49
CA GLY A 95 -12.10 -5.20 -14.57
C GLY A 95 -13.21 -6.24 -14.71
N LYS A 96 -13.36 -6.78 -15.92
CA LYS A 96 -14.36 -7.80 -16.26
C LYS A 96 -13.69 -8.98 -16.92
N ILE A 97 -14.19 -10.17 -16.63
CA ILE A 97 -13.78 -11.42 -17.28
C ILE A 97 -14.98 -11.94 -18.07
N LYS A 98 -14.84 -12.07 -19.38
CA LYS A 98 -15.86 -12.64 -20.25
C LYS A 98 -15.60 -14.14 -20.44
N VAL A 99 -16.60 -14.94 -20.18
CA VAL A 99 -16.55 -16.39 -20.33
C VAL A 99 -17.38 -16.81 -21.52
N TYR A 100 -16.73 -17.24 -22.59
CA TYR A 100 -17.39 -17.73 -23.82
C TYR A 100 -17.63 -19.24 -23.85
N GLY A 101 -17.18 -19.92 -22.84
CA GLY A 101 -17.39 -21.36 -22.63
C GLY A 101 -17.86 -21.62 -21.23
N SER A 102 -17.14 -22.48 -20.53
CA SER A 102 -17.49 -22.89 -19.15
C SER A 102 -16.37 -22.56 -18.16
N VAL A 103 -16.76 -22.15 -16.97
CA VAL A 103 -15.90 -22.08 -15.79
C VAL A 103 -16.34 -23.20 -14.84
N TYR A 104 -15.40 -24.05 -14.44
CA TYR A 104 -15.69 -25.22 -13.64
C TYR A 104 -15.49 -24.98 -12.14
N PRO A 105 -16.14 -25.77 -11.28
CA PRO A 105 -15.90 -25.71 -9.83
C PRO A 105 -14.43 -25.90 -9.49
N GLY A 106 -13.95 -25.16 -8.47
CA GLY A 106 -12.55 -25.16 -8.03
C GLY A 106 -11.70 -24.07 -8.64
N VAL A 107 -12.19 -23.33 -9.63
CA VAL A 107 -11.50 -22.14 -10.18
C VAL A 107 -11.65 -20.97 -9.22
N ARG A 108 -10.53 -20.33 -8.93
CA ARG A 108 -10.50 -19.08 -8.16
C ARG A 108 -10.45 -17.90 -9.11
N VAL A 109 -11.40 -16.99 -8.97
CA VAL A 109 -11.47 -15.76 -9.77
C VAL A 109 -11.09 -14.58 -8.92
N VAL A 110 -10.17 -13.74 -9.40
CA VAL A 110 -9.72 -12.53 -8.73
C VAL A 110 -9.89 -11.34 -9.67
N ILE A 111 -10.61 -10.32 -9.20
CA ILE A 111 -10.77 -9.04 -9.89
C ILE A 111 -10.40 -7.93 -8.90
N GLY A 112 -9.22 -7.34 -9.07
CA GLY A 112 -8.69 -6.38 -8.11
C GLY A 112 -8.54 -6.99 -6.72
N ASN A 113 -9.28 -6.51 -5.75
CA ASN A 113 -9.31 -7.03 -4.38
C ASN A 113 -10.43 -8.06 -4.13
N ALA A 114 -11.34 -8.22 -5.08
CA ALA A 114 -12.43 -9.17 -4.96
C ALA A 114 -12.02 -10.58 -5.39
N MET A 115 -12.50 -11.58 -4.69
CA MET A 115 -12.18 -12.97 -4.97
C MET A 115 -13.44 -13.85 -4.88
N LEU A 116 -13.55 -14.80 -5.79
CA LEU A 116 -14.63 -15.77 -5.81
C LEU A 116 -14.08 -17.16 -6.14
N TYR A 117 -14.48 -18.15 -5.34
CA TYR A 117 -14.31 -19.55 -5.70
C TYR A 117 -15.54 -20.04 -6.45
N ILE A 118 -15.34 -20.61 -7.63
CA ILE A 118 -16.44 -21.18 -8.41
C ILE A 118 -16.88 -22.48 -7.74
N LYS A 119 -18.14 -22.54 -7.31
CA LYS A 119 -18.75 -23.69 -6.66
C LYS A 119 -19.58 -24.54 -7.62
N GLU A 120 -20.16 -23.87 -8.62
CA GLU A 120 -20.99 -24.50 -9.66
C GLU A 120 -20.50 -24.07 -11.03
N GLU A 121 -20.62 -24.93 -12.03
CA GLU A 121 -20.26 -24.60 -13.40
C GLU A 121 -21.05 -23.42 -13.91
N ALA A 122 -20.34 -22.43 -14.47
CA ALA A 122 -20.93 -21.26 -15.11
C ALA A 122 -20.56 -21.24 -16.59
N LYS A 123 -21.51 -20.88 -17.46
CA LYS A 123 -21.34 -20.83 -18.92
C LYS A 123 -21.78 -19.48 -19.47
N TYR A 124 -21.09 -19.01 -20.49
CA TYR A 124 -21.46 -17.81 -21.26
C TYR A 124 -21.87 -16.65 -20.38
N CYS A 125 -20.97 -16.22 -19.51
CA CYS A 125 -21.24 -15.14 -18.56
C CYS A 125 -20.12 -14.10 -18.53
N THR A 126 -20.40 -12.97 -17.91
CA THR A 126 -19.40 -12.00 -17.51
C THR A 126 -19.23 -12.03 -16.00
N LEU A 127 -18.00 -12.12 -15.56
CA LEU A 127 -17.63 -11.95 -14.15
C LEU A 127 -17.12 -10.52 -13.96
N TYR A 128 -17.69 -9.81 -13.01
CA TYR A 128 -17.31 -8.43 -12.71
C TYR A 128 -17.30 -8.16 -11.22
N SER A 129 -16.52 -7.17 -10.81
CA SER A 129 -16.52 -6.70 -9.42
C SER A 129 -17.48 -5.54 -9.24
N ASP A 130 -18.29 -5.58 -8.18
CA ASP A 130 -19.12 -4.45 -7.74
C ASP A 130 -18.43 -3.54 -6.73
N GLY A 131 -17.12 -3.73 -6.53
CA GLY A 131 -16.31 -3.02 -5.55
C GLY A 131 -16.04 -3.82 -4.27
N ALA A 132 -16.88 -4.78 -3.94
CA ALA A 132 -16.73 -5.68 -2.78
C ALA A 132 -16.65 -7.15 -3.18
N ASP A 133 -17.55 -7.60 -4.05
CA ASP A 133 -17.69 -8.99 -4.45
C ASP A 133 -17.63 -9.15 -5.98
N ILE A 134 -17.38 -10.37 -6.41
CA ILE A 134 -17.48 -10.76 -7.82
C ILE A 134 -18.88 -11.26 -8.10
N ARG A 135 -19.48 -10.72 -9.15
CA ARG A 135 -20.83 -11.05 -9.58
C ARG A 135 -20.86 -11.61 -10.99
N PHE A 136 -21.89 -12.38 -11.29
CA PHE A 136 -22.16 -12.90 -12.62
C PHE A 136 -23.15 -12.01 -13.35
N GLY A 137 -22.87 -11.76 -14.63
CA GLY A 137 -23.76 -11.03 -15.52
C GLY A 137 -23.86 -11.72 -16.87
N ALA A 138 -24.73 -11.23 -17.73
CA ALA A 138 -24.82 -11.69 -19.11
C ALA A 138 -23.59 -11.25 -19.92
N LEU A 139 -23.24 -12.00 -20.95
CA LEU A 139 -22.18 -11.63 -21.89
C LEU A 139 -22.44 -10.27 -22.55
#